data_e1db6826ffe348f52c6681ed06b56026
#
_entry.id   e1db6826ffe348f52c6681ed06b56026
#
_cell.length_a   1.000
_cell.length_b   1.000
_cell.length_c   1.000
_cell.angle_alpha   90.00
_cell.angle_beta   90.00
_cell.angle_gamma   90.00
#
_symmetry.space_group_name_H-M   'P 1'
#
loop_
_entity.id
_entity.type
_entity.pdbx_description
1 polymer ?
#
loop_
_entity_poly.entity_id
_entity_poly.type
_entity_poly.pdbx_seq_one_letter_code
_entity_poly.pdbx_strand_id
1 'polypeptide(L)'
;MENDAPLALVGLDAEAEAVYRHLLTRGGGTVDNVVAACGLAWEQALALLERLHHSGLVSRRSSGEFLTVDPRHALQALVESRERQLAAVRDAAGSLGAIFDDVRRASTTEPATRTISGPEVVGDYYYRLKQAARSELCALDRPPFLLAPNGPLDEAAVRRGVRVRVVYAAASFDAEGGWQGLGSLVSRGEEARVVPTLPIKLAMADRSAAMVSLSLDADSTECLYTEAPPLLEALTELFERYWATAPSLSGGPDSEPLPSPGPSAQGDEEREPTDEERSLLALFAAGVKDEAIARQFGVSTRTLRRRIQDLYTELGTTNRFGAGVAAARRNWV
;
A
#
# COMPACT_ATOMS: atom_id res chain seq x y z
N MET A 1 -27.61 11.70 -16.44
CA MET A 1 -27.92 13.01 -15.80
C MET A 1 -27.02 13.05 -14.56
N GLU A 2 -25.86 13.69 -14.70
CA GLU A 2 -24.91 13.91 -13.63
C GLU A 2 -25.57 14.76 -12.54
N ASN A 3 -25.39 14.37 -11.30
CA ASN A 3 -25.96 15.00 -10.14
C ASN A 3 -25.33 16.39 -9.96
N ASP A 4 -26.05 17.42 -10.36
CA ASP A 4 -25.59 18.83 -10.43
C ASP A 4 -25.54 19.51 -9.02
N ALA A 5 -25.55 18.73 -7.93
CA ALA A 5 -25.44 19.20 -6.56
C ALA A 5 -24.11 18.73 -5.91
N PRO A 6 -22.99 19.44 -6.11
CA PRO A 6 -21.68 19.03 -5.59
C PRO A 6 -21.63 18.96 -4.05
N LEU A 7 -22.56 19.66 -3.37
CA LEU A 7 -22.62 19.65 -1.91
C LEU A 7 -23.42 18.47 -1.33
N ALA A 8 -24.02 17.63 -2.17
CA ALA A 8 -24.72 16.42 -1.73
C ALA A 8 -23.78 15.45 -0.99
N LEU A 9 -22.51 15.38 -1.40
CA LEU A 9 -21.48 14.55 -0.75
C LEU A 9 -21.20 14.94 0.70
N VAL A 10 -21.42 16.19 1.05
CA VAL A 10 -21.27 16.69 2.42
C VAL A 10 -22.60 16.81 3.19
N GLY A 11 -23.69 16.26 2.63
CA GLY A 11 -24.98 16.15 3.28
C GLY A 11 -25.98 17.29 3.00
N LEU A 12 -25.70 18.14 2.00
CA LEU A 12 -26.64 19.13 1.53
C LEU A 12 -27.34 18.62 0.24
N ASP A 13 -28.64 18.39 0.35
CA ASP A 13 -29.45 18.09 -0.83
C ASP A 13 -29.62 19.34 -1.72
N ALA A 14 -30.18 19.14 -2.92
CA ALA A 14 -30.34 20.21 -3.91
C ALA A 14 -31.18 21.38 -3.40
N GLU A 15 -32.18 21.13 -2.52
CA GLU A 15 -33.00 22.18 -1.95
C GLU A 15 -32.21 23.01 -0.94
N ALA A 16 -31.47 22.38 -0.05
CA ALA A 16 -30.61 23.06 0.93
C ALA A 16 -29.51 23.87 0.21
N GLU A 17 -28.91 23.31 -0.85
CA GLU A 17 -27.91 24.01 -1.66
C GLU A 17 -28.53 25.24 -2.35
N ALA A 18 -29.73 25.15 -2.90
CA ALA A 18 -30.41 26.28 -3.53
C ALA A 18 -30.71 27.42 -2.53
N VAL A 19 -31.21 27.06 -1.31
CA VAL A 19 -31.43 28.02 -0.24
C VAL A 19 -30.12 28.66 0.22
N TYR A 20 -29.06 27.87 0.37
CA TYR A 20 -27.74 28.40 0.77
C TYR A 20 -27.16 29.36 -0.28
N ARG A 21 -27.25 29.02 -1.57
CA ARG A 21 -26.85 29.91 -2.68
C ARG A 21 -27.63 31.21 -2.68
N HIS A 22 -28.95 31.13 -2.43
CA HIS A 22 -29.79 32.33 -2.29
C HIS A 22 -29.30 33.24 -1.15
N LEU A 23 -29.05 32.66 0.03
CA LEU A 23 -28.54 33.44 1.16
C LEU A 23 -27.16 34.05 0.92
N LEU A 24 -26.27 33.34 0.23
CA LEU A 24 -24.93 33.84 -0.13
C LEU A 24 -25.00 35.12 -0.98
N THR A 25 -25.95 35.21 -1.91
CA THR A 25 -26.09 36.40 -2.78
C THR A 25 -26.57 37.64 -2.02
N ARG A 26 -27.14 37.47 -0.82
CA ARG A 26 -27.75 38.54 -0.01
C ARG A 26 -27.03 38.77 1.33
N GLY A 27 -26.06 37.96 1.67
CA GLY A 27 -25.36 38.01 2.93
C GLY A 27 -26.14 37.42 4.12
N GLY A 28 -27.37 36.97 3.89
CA GLY A 28 -28.26 36.40 4.89
C GLY A 28 -29.73 36.62 4.55
N GLY A 29 -30.62 36.28 5.49
CA GLY A 29 -32.07 36.50 5.34
C GLY A 29 -32.90 35.89 6.48
N THR A 30 -34.20 36.20 6.50
CA THR A 30 -35.18 35.60 7.38
C THR A 30 -35.87 34.44 6.72
N VAL A 31 -36.65 33.63 7.48
CA VAL A 31 -37.47 32.56 6.94
C VAL A 31 -38.43 33.10 5.87
N ASP A 32 -39.04 34.25 6.10
CA ASP A 32 -39.98 34.86 5.15
C ASP A 32 -39.32 35.26 3.84
N ASN A 33 -38.04 35.71 3.89
CA ASN A 33 -37.27 36.00 2.69
C ASN A 33 -37.04 34.75 1.83
N VAL A 34 -36.75 33.61 2.47
CA VAL A 34 -36.51 32.32 1.79
C VAL A 34 -37.81 31.77 1.22
N VAL A 35 -38.93 31.85 1.98
CA VAL A 35 -40.27 31.48 1.51
C VAL A 35 -40.63 32.25 0.23
N ALA A 36 -40.49 33.57 0.28
CA ALA A 36 -40.83 34.41 -0.87
C ALA A 36 -39.95 34.16 -2.10
N ALA A 37 -38.68 33.84 -1.88
CA ALA A 37 -37.71 33.66 -2.99
C ALA A 37 -37.71 32.26 -3.58
N CYS A 38 -37.86 31.23 -2.75
CA CYS A 38 -37.73 29.81 -3.20
C CYS A 38 -39.09 29.13 -3.39
N GLY A 39 -40.20 29.78 -3.05
CA GLY A 39 -41.56 29.22 -3.19
C GLY A 39 -41.85 28.06 -2.23
N LEU A 40 -41.12 27.98 -1.11
CA LEU A 40 -41.25 26.91 -0.12
C LEU A 40 -42.33 27.22 0.93
N ALA A 41 -42.90 26.15 1.53
CA ALA A 41 -43.71 26.34 2.71
C ALA A 41 -42.87 26.87 3.89
N TRP A 42 -43.46 27.64 4.80
CA TRP A 42 -42.71 28.25 5.91
C TRP A 42 -41.98 27.24 6.78
N GLU A 43 -42.65 26.11 7.10
CA GLU A 43 -42.02 25.02 7.89
C GLU A 43 -40.84 24.37 7.17
N GLN A 44 -40.92 24.20 5.82
CA GLN A 44 -39.83 23.66 4.99
C GLN A 44 -38.64 24.63 4.95
N ALA A 45 -38.90 25.93 4.75
CA ALA A 45 -37.86 26.95 4.73
C ALA A 45 -37.13 27.02 6.11
N LEU A 46 -37.87 26.96 7.21
CA LEU A 46 -37.32 26.94 8.56
C LEU A 46 -36.47 25.69 8.79
N ALA A 47 -36.94 24.50 8.40
CA ALA A 47 -36.21 23.25 8.55
C ALA A 47 -34.91 23.25 7.76
N LEU A 48 -34.90 23.80 6.53
CA LEU A 48 -33.68 23.94 5.71
C LEU A 48 -32.71 24.94 6.33
N LEU A 49 -33.16 26.08 6.85
CA LEU A 49 -32.32 27.06 7.52
C LEU A 49 -31.70 26.51 8.81
N GLU A 50 -32.46 25.76 9.61
CA GLU A 50 -31.95 25.08 10.81
C GLU A 50 -30.93 24.01 10.45
N ARG A 51 -31.11 23.24 9.35
CA ARG A 51 -30.11 22.30 8.84
C ARG A 51 -28.84 23.02 8.43
N LEU A 52 -28.94 24.12 7.67
CA LEU A 52 -27.80 24.95 7.30
C LEU A 52 -27.09 25.54 8.54
N HIS A 53 -27.82 25.89 9.57
CA HIS A 53 -27.27 26.37 10.83
C HIS A 53 -26.51 25.25 11.56
N HIS A 54 -27.11 24.08 11.71
CA HIS A 54 -26.45 22.92 12.33
C HIS A 54 -25.21 22.46 11.58
N SER A 55 -25.17 22.66 10.27
CA SER A 55 -23.98 22.37 9.44
C SER A 55 -22.92 23.48 9.48
N GLY A 56 -23.17 24.60 10.17
CA GLY A 56 -22.22 25.71 10.30
C GLY A 56 -22.12 26.62 9.08
N LEU A 57 -23.01 26.45 8.09
CA LEU A 57 -23.02 27.28 6.86
C LEU A 57 -23.67 28.64 7.08
N VAL A 58 -24.58 28.72 8.05
CA VAL A 58 -25.19 29.96 8.47
C VAL A 58 -25.18 30.07 9.99
N SER A 59 -25.11 31.30 10.50
CA SER A 59 -25.26 31.61 11.93
C SER A 59 -26.62 32.30 12.17
N ARG A 60 -27.29 31.99 13.28
CA ARG A 60 -28.57 32.59 13.65
C ARG A 60 -28.36 33.72 14.64
N ARG A 61 -28.90 34.90 14.33
CA ARG A 61 -28.96 36.01 15.27
C ARG A 61 -30.16 35.94 16.21
N SER A 62 -30.08 36.63 17.32
CA SER A 62 -31.21 36.78 18.27
C SER A 62 -32.46 37.45 17.65
N SER A 63 -32.29 38.21 16.59
CA SER A 63 -33.37 38.78 15.76
C SER A 63 -34.12 37.75 14.91
N GLY A 64 -33.67 36.47 14.86
CA GLY A 64 -34.24 35.44 13.98
C GLY A 64 -33.69 35.44 12.55
N GLU A 65 -32.75 36.31 12.24
CA GLU A 65 -32.09 36.40 10.93
C GLU A 65 -30.93 35.37 10.84
N PHE A 66 -30.77 34.72 9.68
CA PHE A 66 -29.70 33.80 9.39
C PHE A 66 -28.64 34.51 8.48
N LEU A 67 -27.41 34.54 8.95
CA LEU A 67 -26.28 35.14 8.25
C LEU A 67 -25.37 34.05 7.66
N THR A 68 -24.91 34.27 6.46
CA THR A 68 -23.96 33.34 5.84
C THR A 68 -22.59 33.41 6.50
N VAL A 69 -22.00 32.26 6.76
CA VAL A 69 -20.58 32.12 7.15
C VAL A 69 -19.75 32.06 5.85
N ASP A 70 -18.50 32.48 5.92
CA ASP A 70 -17.61 32.38 4.74
C ASP A 70 -17.58 30.94 4.23
N PRO A 71 -18.05 30.69 2.99
CA PRO A 71 -18.18 29.34 2.46
C PRO A 71 -16.87 28.56 2.41
N ARG A 72 -15.73 29.23 2.26
CA ARG A 72 -14.41 28.58 2.23
C ARG A 72 -14.10 27.88 3.55
N HIS A 73 -14.37 28.52 4.68
CA HIS A 73 -14.16 27.97 6.02
C HIS A 73 -15.27 26.98 6.41
N ALA A 74 -16.52 27.33 6.13
CA ALA A 74 -17.66 26.49 6.50
C ALA A 74 -17.68 25.15 5.75
N LEU A 75 -17.40 25.16 4.46
CA LEU A 75 -17.32 23.93 3.65
C LEU A 75 -16.11 23.08 4.01
N GLN A 76 -14.96 23.69 4.30
CA GLN A 76 -13.79 22.96 4.77
C GLN A 76 -14.08 22.23 6.11
N ALA A 77 -14.70 22.91 7.07
CA ALA A 77 -15.09 22.29 8.35
C ALA A 77 -16.09 21.12 8.16
N LEU A 78 -16.99 21.24 7.17
CA LEU A 78 -17.93 20.17 6.79
C LEU A 78 -17.22 18.96 6.20
N VAL A 79 -16.25 19.17 5.31
CA VAL A 79 -15.43 18.09 4.73
C VAL A 79 -14.66 17.37 5.85
N GLU A 80 -13.95 18.10 6.70
CA GLU A 80 -13.22 17.52 7.84
C GLU A 80 -14.12 16.74 8.80
N SER A 81 -15.34 17.23 9.03
CA SER A 81 -16.35 16.52 9.83
C SER A 81 -16.76 15.21 9.17
N ARG A 82 -16.95 15.21 7.83
CA ARG A 82 -17.33 14.02 7.06
C ARG A 82 -16.21 12.99 7.02
N GLU A 83 -14.98 13.42 6.87
CA GLU A 83 -13.80 12.55 6.92
C GLU A 83 -13.67 11.85 8.27
N ARG A 84 -13.89 12.57 9.38
CA ARG A 84 -13.94 11.97 10.74
C ARG A 84 -15.03 10.94 10.88
N GLN A 85 -16.25 11.21 10.34
CA GLN A 85 -17.34 10.24 10.35
C GLN A 85 -17.00 8.98 9.54
N LEU A 86 -16.38 9.15 8.37
CA LEU A 86 -15.96 8.02 7.54
C LEU A 86 -14.85 7.21 8.21
N ALA A 87 -13.92 7.85 8.91
CA ALA A 87 -12.90 7.17 9.70
C ALA A 87 -13.55 6.32 10.82
N ALA A 88 -14.49 6.88 11.56
CA ALA A 88 -15.23 6.14 12.59
C ALA A 88 -16.01 4.93 12.04
N VAL A 89 -16.58 5.05 10.83
CA VAL A 89 -17.25 3.92 10.16
C VAL A 89 -16.24 2.85 9.76
N ARG A 90 -15.02 3.22 9.29
CA ARG A 90 -13.96 2.26 8.99
C ARG A 90 -13.50 1.51 10.24
N ASP A 91 -13.34 2.20 11.35
CA ASP A 91 -12.97 1.58 12.63
C ASP A 91 -14.07 0.64 13.15
N ALA A 92 -15.33 1.05 13.02
CA ALA A 92 -16.48 0.21 13.36
C ALA A 92 -16.57 -1.03 12.46
N ALA A 93 -16.27 -0.89 11.17
CA ALA A 93 -16.24 -2.02 10.23
C ALA A 93 -15.19 -3.07 10.63
N GLY A 94 -14.02 -2.64 11.10
CA GLY A 94 -13.00 -3.53 11.66
C GLY A 94 -13.50 -4.30 12.89
N SER A 95 -14.16 -3.61 13.82
CA SER A 95 -14.71 -4.22 15.04
C SER A 95 -15.87 -5.18 14.75
N LEU A 96 -16.77 -4.82 13.84
CA LEU A 96 -17.88 -5.67 13.42
C LEU A 96 -17.37 -6.89 12.62
N GLY A 97 -16.33 -6.72 11.81
CA GLY A 97 -15.65 -7.81 11.11
C GLY A 97 -15.08 -8.83 12.09
N ALA A 98 -14.42 -8.38 13.16
CA ALA A 98 -13.89 -9.27 14.20
C ALA A 98 -15.01 -10.06 14.90
N ILE A 99 -16.14 -9.43 15.24
CA ILE A 99 -17.31 -10.10 15.84
C ILE A 99 -17.89 -11.13 14.86
N PHE A 100 -18.02 -10.78 13.58
CA PHE A 100 -18.50 -11.68 12.55
C PHE A 100 -17.61 -12.92 12.40
N ASP A 101 -16.28 -12.71 12.39
CA ASP A 101 -15.30 -13.79 12.29
C ASP A 101 -15.30 -14.68 13.54
N ASP A 102 -15.49 -14.11 14.74
CA ASP A 102 -15.60 -14.86 15.99
C ASP A 102 -16.86 -15.72 16.04
N VAL A 103 -18.01 -15.19 15.63
CA VAL A 103 -19.26 -15.93 15.56
C VAL A 103 -19.17 -17.04 14.49
N ARG A 104 -18.52 -16.75 13.37
CA ARG A 104 -18.33 -17.75 12.30
C ARG A 104 -17.37 -18.85 12.73
N ARG A 105 -16.29 -18.54 13.43
CA ARG A 105 -15.37 -19.53 14.03
C ARG A 105 -16.05 -20.40 15.09
N ALA A 106 -16.96 -19.81 15.88
CA ALA A 106 -17.71 -20.54 16.91
C ALA A 106 -18.85 -21.40 16.36
N SER A 107 -19.44 -21.04 15.22
CA SER A 107 -20.60 -21.71 14.64
C SER A 107 -20.29 -22.68 13.49
N THR A 108 -19.08 -22.68 12.96
CA THR A 108 -18.68 -23.54 11.85
C THR A 108 -17.47 -24.35 12.26
N THR A 109 -17.60 -25.68 12.21
CA THR A 109 -16.47 -26.61 12.20
C THR A 109 -15.82 -26.54 10.81
N GLU A 110 -15.45 -25.33 10.36
CA GLU A 110 -14.66 -25.21 9.14
C GLU A 110 -13.27 -25.76 9.41
N PRO A 111 -12.74 -26.60 8.52
CA PRO A 111 -11.39 -27.11 8.71
C PRO A 111 -10.42 -25.94 8.76
N ALA A 112 -9.47 -26.01 9.71
CA ALA A 112 -8.41 -25.01 9.86
C ALA A 112 -7.55 -24.83 8.58
N THR A 113 -7.76 -25.72 7.60
CA THR A 113 -7.10 -25.71 6.30
C THR A 113 -8.13 -26.04 5.21
N ARG A 114 -8.19 -25.20 4.17
CA ARG A 114 -9.14 -25.34 3.05
C ARG A 114 -8.52 -24.87 1.74
N THR A 115 -8.96 -25.48 0.64
CA THR A 115 -8.66 -25.03 -0.70
C THR A 115 -9.66 -23.95 -1.11
N ILE A 116 -9.16 -22.86 -1.66
CA ILE A 116 -9.96 -21.78 -2.24
C ILE A 116 -9.60 -21.64 -3.71
N SER A 117 -10.60 -21.43 -4.57
CA SER A 117 -10.44 -21.41 -6.02
C SER A 117 -11.18 -20.20 -6.63
N GLY A 118 -10.63 -19.71 -7.73
CA GLY A 118 -11.16 -18.58 -8.47
C GLY A 118 -10.52 -17.23 -8.06
N PRO A 119 -10.28 -16.35 -9.05
CA PRO A 119 -9.50 -15.12 -8.83
C PRO A 119 -10.15 -14.16 -7.83
N GLU A 120 -11.47 -14.05 -7.83
CA GLU A 120 -12.21 -13.17 -6.90
C GLU A 120 -12.11 -13.68 -5.47
N VAL A 121 -12.34 -14.98 -5.24
CA VAL A 121 -12.29 -15.59 -3.91
C VAL A 121 -10.87 -15.54 -3.35
N VAL A 122 -9.87 -15.91 -4.15
CA VAL A 122 -8.45 -15.84 -3.77
C VAL A 122 -8.05 -14.41 -3.47
N GLY A 123 -8.50 -13.44 -4.28
CA GLY A 123 -8.27 -12.02 -4.06
C GLY A 123 -8.85 -11.53 -2.74
N ASP A 124 -10.06 -11.94 -2.40
CA ASP A 124 -10.75 -11.55 -1.18
C ASP A 124 -10.04 -12.10 0.08
N TYR A 125 -9.65 -13.38 0.05
CA TYR A 125 -8.86 -14.00 1.13
C TYR A 125 -7.50 -13.31 1.30
N TYR A 126 -6.82 -13.00 0.21
CA TYR A 126 -5.54 -12.30 0.22
C TYR A 126 -5.66 -10.88 0.80
N TYR A 127 -6.70 -10.15 0.40
CA TYR A 127 -7.00 -8.84 0.94
C TYR A 127 -7.24 -8.90 2.45
N ARG A 128 -8.09 -9.84 2.91
CA ARG A 128 -8.38 -10.04 4.34
C ARG A 128 -7.13 -10.41 5.13
N LEU A 129 -6.31 -11.31 4.60
CA LEU A 129 -5.04 -11.70 5.22
C LEU A 129 -4.16 -10.46 5.48
N LYS A 130 -3.98 -9.61 4.47
CA LYS A 130 -3.17 -8.38 4.60
C LYS A 130 -3.79 -7.34 5.54
N GLN A 131 -5.11 -7.22 5.54
CA GLN A 131 -5.82 -6.30 6.43
C GLN A 131 -5.78 -6.75 7.89
N ALA A 132 -5.83 -8.06 8.14
CA ALA A 132 -5.81 -8.63 9.48
C ALA A 132 -4.44 -8.53 10.17
N ALA A 133 -3.36 -8.38 9.40
CA ALA A 133 -2.01 -8.30 9.94
C ALA A 133 -1.84 -7.12 10.90
N ARG A 134 -1.27 -7.41 12.08
CA ARG A 134 -1.03 -6.44 13.16
C ARG A 134 0.45 -6.23 13.46
N SER A 135 1.27 -7.24 13.29
CA SER A 135 2.70 -7.21 13.62
C SER A 135 3.59 -7.50 12.42
N GLU A 136 3.27 -8.53 11.63
CA GLU A 136 4.14 -8.97 10.56
C GLU A 136 3.39 -9.56 9.36
N LEU A 137 3.88 -9.23 8.16
CA LEU A 137 3.53 -9.88 6.90
C LEU A 137 4.79 -10.51 6.31
N CYS A 138 4.73 -11.81 6.00
CA CYS A 138 5.80 -12.53 5.33
C CYS A 138 5.32 -13.05 3.98
N ALA A 139 6.14 -12.91 2.93
CA ALA A 139 5.81 -13.47 1.64
C ALA A 139 7.03 -14.10 0.93
N LEU A 140 6.78 -15.22 0.24
CA LEU A 140 7.63 -15.74 -0.82
C LEU A 140 6.94 -15.41 -2.14
N ASP A 141 7.48 -14.50 -2.92
CA ASP A 141 6.81 -13.97 -4.10
C ASP A 141 7.53 -14.34 -5.41
N ARG A 142 6.76 -14.89 -6.34
CA ARG A 142 7.22 -15.32 -7.66
C ARG A 142 6.08 -15.25 -8.68
N PRO A 143 6.39 -15.10 -9.99
CA PRO A 143 5.38 -15.25 -11.03
C PRO A 143 4.80 -16.69 -11.08
N PRO A 144 3.58 -16.86 -11.64
CA PRO A 144 2.74 -15.82 -12.24
C PRO A 144 2.05 -14.94 -11.19
N PHE A 145 1.81 -13.66 -11.54
CA PHE A 145 1.07 -12.73 -10.71
C PHE A 145 -0.40 -12.74 -11.14
N LEU A 146 -1.24 -13.41 -10.38
CA LEU A 146 -2.68 -13.59 -10.65
C LEU A 146 -3.52 -12.39 -10.21
N LEU A 147 -3.00 -11.56 -9.33
CA LEU A 147 -3.67 -10.38 -8.79
C LEU A 147 -2.93 -9.13 -9.21
N ALA A 148 -3.65 -8.01 -9.27
CA ALA A 148 -3.07 -6.70 -9.54
C ALA A 148 -1.95 -6.35 -8.54
N PRO A 149 -1.03 -5.43 -8.88
CA PRO A 149 0.08 -5.07 -8.01
C PRO A 149 -0.38 -4.75 -6.59
N ASN A 150 0.25 -5.40 -5.62
CA ASN A 150 -0.12 -5.33 -4.20
C ASN A 150 0.37 -4.06 -3.49
N GLY A 151 1.09 -3.20 -4.17
CA GLY A 151 1.71 -2.00 -3.62
C GLY A 151 0.85 -1.20 -2.63
N PRO A 152 -0.40 -0.85 -2.95
CA PRO A 152 -1.25 -0.08 -2.04
C PRO A 152 -1.57 -0.80 -0.73
N LEU A 153 -1.68 -2.13 -0.74
CA LEU A 153 -1.96 -2.93 0.47
C LEU A 153 -0.72 -3.03 1.37
N ASP A 154 0.46 -3.22 0.77
CA ASP A 154 1.71 -3.29 1.50
C ASP A 154 2.07 -1.93 2.11
N GLU A 155 1.89 -0.84 1.37
CA GLU A 155 2.01 0.51 1.90
C GLU A 155 1.05 0.78 3.08
N ALA A 156 -0.19 0.34 2.96
CA ALA A 156 -1.17 0.50 4.04
C ALA A 156 -0.76 -0.31 5.27
N ALA A 157 -0.17 -1.50 5.11
CA ALA A 157 0.37 -2.32 6.20
C ALA A 157 1.56 -1.62 6.88
N VAL A 158 2.54 -1.16 6.11
CA VAL A 158 3.70 -0.43 6.64
C VAL A 158 3.27 0.83 7.40
N ARG A 159 2.32 1.60 6.86
CA ARG A 159 1.77 2.78 7.55
C ARG A 159 1.09 2.46 8.88
N ARG A 160 0.57 1.24 9.05
CA ARG A 160 0.03 0.76 10.34
C ARG A 160 1.12 0.28 11.31
N GLY A 161 2.40 0.28 10.91
CA GLY A 161 3.52 -0.24 11.69
C GLY A 161 3.70 -1.75 11.58
N VAL A 162 3.07 -2.40 10.61
CA VAL A 162 3.26 -3.83 10.32
C VAL A 162 4.61 -4.01 9.62
N ARG A 163 5.43 -4.92 10.10
CA ARG A 163 6.69 -5.30 9.48
C ARG A 163 6.41 -6.14 8.24
N VAL A 164 6.82 -5.69 7.06
CA VAL A 164 6.60 -6.40 5.79
C VAL A 164 7.93 -6.97 5.31
N ARG A 165 8.02 -8.30 5.25
CA ARG A 165 9.20 -9.06 4.79
C ARG A 165 8.86 -9.88 3.56
N VAL A 166 9.56 -9.65 2.45
CA VAL A 166 9.30 -10.36 1.21
C VAL A 166 10.59 -10.93 0.61
N VAL A 167 10.57 -12.19 0.24
CA VAL A 167 11.62 -12.82 -0.57
C VAL A 167 11.10 -12.99 -1.98
N TYR A 168 11.78 -12.40 -2.93
CA TYR A 168 11.43 -12.42 -4.35
C TYR A 168 12.25 -13.43 -5.11
N ALA A 169 11.62 -14.18 -6.03
CA ALA A 169 12.37 -14.92 -7.04
C ALA A 169 12.92 -13.97 -8.11
N ALA A 170 14.08 -14.28 -8.69
CA ALA A 170 14.69 -13.48 -9.77
C ALA A 170 13.71 -13.26 -10.94
N ALA A 171 12.89 -14.25 -11.27
CA ALA A 171 11.88 -14.15 -12.31
C ALA A 171 10.82 -13.07 -12.05
N SER A 172 10.64 -12.61 -10.81
CA SER A 172 9.74 -11.49 -10.47
C SER A 172 10.16 -10.18 -11.12
N PHE A 173 11.43 -10.04 -11.47
CA PHE A 173 12.00 -8.84 -12.11
C PHE A 173 11.97 -8.88 -13.65
N ASP A 174 11.79 -10.07 -14.23
CA ASP A 174 11.74 -10.26 -15.69
C ASP A 174 10.36 -9.95 -16.31
N ALA A 175 9.29 -9.95 -15.52
CA ALA A 175 7.92 -9.77 -16.00
C ALA A 175 7.70 -8.37 -16.59
N GLU A 176 7.25 -8.28 -17.84
CA GLU A 176 6.83 -7.03 -18.48
C GLU A 176 5.63 -6.44 -17.72
N GLY A 177 5.79 -5.23 -17.19
CA GLY A 177 4.75 -4.53 -16.42
C GLY A 177 4.66 -4.91 -14.94
N GLY A 178 5.49 -5.86 -14.45
CA GLY A 178 5.34 -6.41 -13.11
C GLY A 178 5.83 -5.51 -11.96
N TRP A 179 6.88 -4.70 -12.15
CA TRP A 179 7.59 -4.19 -10.98
C TRP A 179 8.25 -2.81 -11.15
N GLN A 180 7.47 -1.81 -11.49
CA GLN A 180 7.92 -0.42 -11.29
C GLN A 180 7.86 0.01 -9.80
N GLY A 181 7.48 -0.91 -8.92
CA GLY A 181 7.13 -0.62 -7.53
C GLY A 181 8.08 -1.10 -6.45
N LEU A 182 9.05 -2.01 -6.71
CA LEU A 182 9.91 -2.55 -5.64
C LEU A 182 10.73 -1.46 -4.96
N GLY A 183 11.38 -0.59 -5.74
CA GLY A 183 12.10 0.55 -5.18
C GLY A 183 11.21 1.45 -4.32
N SER A 184 9.96 1.64 -4.72
CA SER A 184 8.96 2.38 -3.98
C SER A 184 8.53 1.65 -2.69
N LEU A 185 8.40 0.33 -2.69
CA LEU A 185 8.04 -0.44 -1.49
C LEU A 185 9.18 -0.49 -0.48
N VAL A 186 10.40 -0.73 -0.94
CA VAL A 186 11.60 -0.71 -0.09
C VAL A 186 11.82 0.68 0.52
N SER A 187 11.68 1.76 -0.28
CA SER A 187 11.78 3.13 0.23
C SER A 187 10.69 3.48 1.25
N ARG A 188 9.56 2.75 1.26
CA ARG A 188 8.45 2.91 2.21
C ARG A 188 8.50 1.97 3.40
N GLY A 189 9.56 1.17 3.54
CA GLY A 189 9.82 0.33 4.72
C GLY A 189 9.54 -1.17 4.54
N GLU A 190 9.36 -1.67 3.32
CA GLU A 190 9.38 -3.10 3.05
C GLU A 190 10.81 -3.63 3.13
N GLU A 191 11.02 -4.71 3.89
CA GLU A 191 12.26 -5.46 3.91
C GLU A 191 12.22 -6.49 2.77
N ALA A 192 12.96 -6.25 1.70
CA ALA A 192 13.00 -7.10 0.52
C ALA A 192 14.31 -7.87 0.40
N ARG A 193 14.21 -9.14 -0.02
CA ARG A 193 15.34 -10.02 -0.33
C ARG A 193 15.12 -10.72 -1.66
N VAL A 194 16.17 -11.25 -2.27
CA VAL A 194 16.08 -11.92 -3.58
C VAL A 194 16.80 -13.25 -3.59
N VAL A 195 16.20 -14.23 -4.29
CA VAL A 195 16.79 -15.56 -4.54
C VAL A 195 16.61 -15.96 -6.00
N PRO A 196 17.43 -16.88 -6.53
CA PRO A 196 17.27 -17.34 -7.91
C PRO A 196 15.88 -17.92 -8.19
N THR A 197 15.38 -18.77 -7.31
CA THR A 197 14.08 -19.45 -7.46
C THR A 197 13.39 -19.66 -6.12
N LEU A 198 12.05 -19.73 -6.17
CA LEU A 198 11.22 -20.12 -5.05
C LEU A 198 10.34 -21.30 -5.45
N PRO A 199 10.15 -22.32 -4.59
CA PRO A 199 9.33 -23.50 -4.92
C PRO A 199 7.84 -23.22 -4.88
N ILE A 200 7.41 -22.27 -4.05
CA ILE A 200 6.01 -21.93 -3.80
C ILE A 200 5.81 -20.42 -3.78
N LYS A 201 4.56 -20.00 -3.89
CA LYS A 201 4.11 -18.65 -3.56
C LYS A 201 3.38 -18.72 -2.24
N LEU A 202 3.82 -17.91 -1.28
CA LEU A 202 3.33 -17.89 0.11
C LEU A 202 3.04 -16.45 0.52
N ALA A 203 1.93 -16.26 1.22
CA ALA A 203 1.68 -15.06 2.01
C ALA A 203 1.21 -15.48 3.41
N MET A 204 1.75 -14.88 4.45
CA MET A 204 1.46 -15.22 5.84
C MET A 204 1.35 -13.95 6.69
N ALA A 205 0.34 -13.90 7.57
CA ALA A 205 0.11 -12.79 8.50
C ALA A 205 0.26 -13.27 9.95
N ASP A 206 1.08 -12.58 10.73
CA ASP A 206 1.26 -12.77 12.19
C ASP A 206 1.50 -14.22 12.62
N ARG A 207 1.94 -15.10 11.72
CA ARG A 207 2.04 -16.55 11.91
C ARG A 207 0.72 -17.20 12.37
N SER A 208 -0.39 -16.54 12.08
CA SER A 208 -1.74 -16.96 12.48
C SER A 208 -2.59 -17.43 11.31
N ALA A 209 -2.29 -17.00 10.11
CA ALA A 209 -2.93 -17.42 8.88
C ALA A 209 -1.94 -17.37 7.71
N ALA A 210 -2.10 -18.27 6.75
CA ALA A 210 -1.28 -18.34 5.55
C ALA A 210 -2.07 -18.73 4.31
N MET A 211 -1.62 -18.26 3.17
CA MET A 211 -2.06 -18.65 1.83
C MET A 211 -0.88 -19.21 1.04
N VAL A 212 -1.06 -20.37 0.43
CA VAL A 212 -0.05 -21.03 -0.42
C VAL A 212 -0.68 -21.31 -1.78
N SER A 213 -0.07 -20.88 -2.88
CA SER A 213 -0.52 -21.24 -4.22
C SER A 213 -0.31 -22.73 -4.45
N LEU A 214 -1.37 -23.44 -4.86
CA LEU A 214 -1.34 -24.88 -5.17
C LEU A 214 -0.87 -25.13 -6.60
N SER A 215 -1.03 -24.17 -7.50
CA SER A 215 -0.49 -24.20 -8.84
C SER A 215 0.34 -22.95 -9.12
N LEU A 216 1.31 -23.11 -10.00
CA LEU A 216 2.13 -22.04 -10.54
C LEU A 216 1.81 -21.79 -12.02
N ASP A 217 0.72 -22.33 -12.51
CA ASP A 217 0.21 -22.09 -13.86
C ASP A 217 -0.61 -20.78 -13.86
N ALA A 218 -0.43 -19.98 -14.91
CA ALA A 218 -1.11 -18.69 -15.03
C ALA A 218 -2.65 -18.82 -15.11
N ASP A 219 -3.14 -19.95 -15.58
CA ASP A 219 -4.56 -20.23 -15.77
C ASP A 219 -5.22 -20.84 -14.51
N SER A 220 -4.44 -21.23 -13.50
CA SER A 220 -4.93 -21.87 -12.27
C SER A 220 -4.88 -20.90 -11.08
N THR A 221 -6.05 -20.56 -10.55
CA THR A 221 -6.17 -19.71 -9.36
C THR A 221 -6.66 -20.54 -8.19
N GLU A 222 -5.79 -21.45 -7.72
CA GLU A 222 -6.06 -22.29 -6.56
C GLU A 222 -5.03 -22.03 -5.45
N CYS A 223 -5.52 -21.80 -4.24
CA CYS A 223 -4.71 -21.58 -3.07
C CYS A 223 -5.17 -22.45 -1.89
N LEU A 224 -4.23 -22.89 -1.10
CA LEU A 224 -4.49 -23.41 0.23
C LEU A 224 -4.52 -22.21 1.21
N TYR A 225 -5.62 -22.05 1.92
CA TYR A 225 -5.70 -21.15 3.08
C TYR A 225 -5.62 -22.00 4.35
N THR A 226 -4.80 -21.58 5.31
CA THR A 226 -4.64 -22.34 6.56
C THR A 226 -4.48 -21.42 7.77
N GLU A 227 -5.09 -21.86 8.87
CA GLU A 227 -4.91 -21.35 10.23
C GLU A 227 -4.43 -22.48 11.17
N ALA A 228 -4.08 -23.65 10.61
CA ALA A 228 -3.63 -24.82 11.36
C ALA A 228 -2.20 -24.57 11.93
N PRO A 229 -2.00 -24.58 13.27
CA PRO A 229 -0.71 -24.26 13.88
C PRO A 229 0.48 -25.08 13.37
N PRO A 230 0.38 -26.42 13.19
CA PRO A 230 1.53 -27.19 12.70
C PRO A 230 1.95 -26.81 11.27
N LEU A 231 0.97 -26.46 10.41
CA LEU A 231 1.27 -26.04 9.04
C LEU A 231 1.85 -24.63 9.01
N LEU A 232 1.34 -23.73 9.85
CA LEU A 232 1.88 -22.37 10.00
C LEU A 232 3.33 -22.41 10.52
N GLU A 233 3.65 -23.29 11.46
CA GLU A 233 5.01 -23.48 11.95
C GLU A 233 5.95 -23.96 10.83
N ALA A 234 5.55 -24.96 10.05
CA ALA A 234 6.33 -25.45 8.92
C ALA A 234 6.54 -24.37 7.82
N LEU A 235 5.50 -23.61 7.51
CA LEU A 235 5.58 -22.50 6.54
C LEU A 235 6.44 -21.35 7.05
N THR A 236 6.39 -21.09 8.36
CA THR A 236 7.27 -20.10 9.01
C THR A 236 8.72 -20.53 8.90
N GLU A 237 9.05 -21.79 9.23
CA GLU A 237 10.41 -22.32 9.12
C GLU A 237 10.91 -22.25 7.67
N LEU A 238 10.06 -22.61 6.71
CA LEU A 238 10.38 -22.49 5.29
C LEU A 238 10.72 -21.05 4.91
N PHE A 239 9.88 -20.09 5.33
CA PHE A 239 10.13 -18.67 5.07
C PHE A 239 11.45 -18.20 5.69
N GLU A 240 11.68 -18.51 6.97
CA GLU A 240 12.90 -18.07 7.70
C GLU A 240 14.17 -18.65 7.09
N ARG A 241 14.15 -19.86 6.53
CA ARG A 241 15.28 -20.43 5.80
C ARG A 241 15.64 -19.62 4.57
N TYR A 242 14.63 -19.26 3.75
CA TYR A 242 14.86 -18.40 2.60
C TYR A 242 15.32 -17.00 3.04
N TRP A 243 14.66 -16.47 4.07
CA TRP A 243 15.01 -15.17 4.62
C TRP A 243 16.46 -15.09 5.09
N ALA A 244 16.93 -16.07 5.83
CA ALA A 244 18.29 -16.10 6.39
C ALA A 244 19.39 -16.13 5.31
N THR A 245 19.11 -16.76 4.17
CA THR A 245 20.13 -16.99 3.11
C THR A 245 20.02 -16.02 1.94
N ALA A 246 18.87 -15.34 1.78
CA ALA A 246 18.65 -14.44 0.66
C ALA A 246 19.35 -13.09 0.88
N PRO A 247 20.12 -12.59 -0.11
CA PRO A 247 20.66 -11.24 -0.07
C PRO A 247 19.60 -10.16 0.02
N SER A 248 19.86 -9.09 0.79
CA SER A 248 18.97 -7.96 0.97
C SER A 248 18.96 -7.06 -0.25
N LEU A 249 17.78 -6.52 -0.58
CA LEU A 249 17.60 -5.44 -1.52
C LEU A 249 17.38 -4.15 -0.71
N SER A 250 18.29 -3.20 -0.84
CA SER A 250 18.26 -1.89 -0.18
C SER A 250 18.32 -0.79 -1.25
N GLY A 251 17.66 0.35 -1.03
CA GLY A 251 17.74 1.51 -1.93
C GLY A 251 16.74 1.48 -3.10
N GLY A 252 15.81 2.40 -3.08
CA GLY A 252 14.94 2.76 -4.21
C GLY A 252 15.53 3.92 -5.02
N PRO A 253 14.92 4.30 -6.17
CA PRO A 253 15.35 5.39 -7.04
C PRO A 253 15.38 6.77 -6.36
N ASP A 254 14.80 6.92 -5.17
CA ASP A 254 14.77 8.15 -4.38
C ASP A 254 15.94 8.27 -3.38
N SER A 255 16.83 7.28 -3.33
CA SER A 255 18.10 7.44 -2.61
C SER A 255 18.93 8.47 -3.37
N GLU A 256 19.24 9.63 -2.74
CA GLU A 256 20.07 10.66 -3.36
C GLU A 256 21.30 10.02 -4.03
N PRO A 257 21.61 10.39 -5.28
CA PRO A 257 22.83 9.92 -5.90
C PRO A 257 23.98 10.49 -5.08
N LEU A 258 24.65 9.60 -4.32
CA LEU A 258 25.87 9.98 -3.63
C LEU A 258 26.86 10.58 -4.63
N PRO A 259 27.56 11.65 -4.25
CA PRO A 259 28.57 12.27 -5.10
C PRO A 259 29.58 11.20 -5.54
N SER A 260 29.85 11.14 -6.82
CA SER A 260 30.85 10.25 -7.38
C SER A 260 32.15 10.41 -6.58
N PRO A 261 32.71 9.34 -6.02
CA PRO A 261 33.99 9.45 -5.32
C PRO A 261 35.02 9.92 -6.33
N GLY A 262 35.60 11.10 -6.07
CA GLY A 262 36.82 11.50 -6.75
C GLY A 262 37.92 10.48 -6.47
N PRO A 263 38.97 10.38 -7.32
CA PRO A 263 40.03 9.42 -7.15
C PRO A 263 40.81 9.68 -5.86
N SER A 264 40.43 9.03 -4.77
CA SER A 264 41.25 8.98 -3.55
C SER A 264 42.11 7.73 -3.60
N ALA A 265 43.34 7.94 -4.04
CA ALA A 265 44.43 7.01 -3.78
C ALA A 265 44.73 7.02 -2.26
N GLN A 266 44.95 5.80 -1.74
CA GLN A 266 45.61 5.44 -0.50
C GLN A 266 44.72 5.04 0.70
N GLY A 267 44.90 3.79 1.08
CA GLY A 267 44.57 3.20 2.37
C GLY A 267 43.59 2.04 2.25
N ASP A 268 44.07 0.82 2.51
CA ASP A 268 43.28 -0.42 2.73
C ASP A 268 42.43 -0.31 4.02
N GLU A 269 41.53 0.66 4.08
CA GLU A 269 40.38 0.59 5.00
C GLU A 269 39.21 -0.03 4.25
N GLU A 270 38.75 -1.17 4.71
CA GLU A 270 37.59 -1.90 4.15
C GLU A 270 36.36 -1.00 4.18
N ARG A 271 36.12 -0.32 3.05
CA ARG A 271 34.91 0.47 2.85
C ARG A 271 33.69 -0.43 2.89
N GLU A 272 32.66 -0.06 3.60
CA GLU A 272 31.36 -0.71 3.49
C GLU A 272 30.69 -0.42 2.13
N PRO A 273 30.02 -1.41 1.52
CA PRO A 273 29.28 -1.21 0.30
C PRO A 273 28.09 -0.28 0.54
N THR A 274 27.78 0.53 -0.45
CA THR A 274 26.54 1.31 -0.46
C THR A 274 25.32 0.39 -0.59
N ASP A 275 24.15 0.86 -0.22
CA ASP A 275 22.90 0.11 -0.38
C ASP A 275 22.63 -0.26 -1.85
N GLU A 276 23.00 0.62 -2.79
CA GLU A 276 22.91 0.36 -4.22
C GLU A 276 23.85 -0.78 -4.66
N GLU A 277 25.08 -0.79 -4.18
CA GLU A 277 26.06 -1.85 -4.49
C GLU A 277 25.64 -3.18 -3.89
N ARG A 278 25.11 -3.19 -2.66
CA ARG A 278 24.53 -4.39 -2.05
C ARG A 278 23.38 -4.95 -2.87
N SER A 279 22.46 -4.08 -3.31
CA SER A 279 21.33 -4.48 -4.14
C SER A 279 21.76 -4.99 -5.51
N LEU A 280 22.74 -4.35 -6.15
CA LEU A 280 23.32 -4.83 -7.40
C LEU A 280 23.93 -6.23 -7.25
N LEU A 281 24.71 -6.44 -6.19
CA LEU A 281 25.33 -7.74 -5.90
C LEU A 281 24.28 -8.81 -5.58
N ALA A 282 23.24 -8.46 -4.85
CA ALA A 282 22.11 -9.34 -4.53
C ALA A 282 21.38 -9.78 -5.82
N LEU A 283 21.06 -8.84 -6.70
CA LEU A 283 20.42 -9.12 -7.98
C LEU A 283 21.36 -9.92 -8.93
N PHE A 284 22.66 -9.70 -8.84
CA PHE A 284 23.65 -10.50 -9.55
C PHE A 284 23.66 -11.95 -9.07
N ALA A 285 23.71 -12.16 -7.76
CA ALA A 285 23.70 -13.48 -7.15
C ALA A 285 22.40 -14.25 -7.48
N ALA A 286 21.28 -13.54 -7.55
CA ALA A 286 20.00 -14.11 -7.96
C ALA A 286 19.90 -14.39 -9.46
N GLY A 287 20.82 -13.90 -10.29
CA GLY A 287 20.82 -14.14 -11.75
C GLY A 287 19.87 -13.22 -12.53
N VAL A 288 19.47 -12.10 -11.98
CA VAL A 288 18.59 -11.13 -12.65
C VAL A 288 19.32 -10.49 -13.84
N LYS A 289 18.61 -10.30 -14.97
CA LYS A 289 19.17 -9.72 -16.20
C LYS A 289 19.39 -8.22 -16.08
N ASP A 290 20.37 -7.68 -16.79
CA ASP A 290 20.74 -6.26 -16.74
C ASP A 290 19.57 -5.33 -17.10
N GLU A 291 18.74 -5.72 -18.09
CA GLU A 291 17.57 -4.94 -18.47
C GLU A 291 16.55 -4.83 -17.34
N ALA A 292 16.35 -5.91 -16.59
CA ALA A 292 15.45 -5.95 -15.44
C ALA A 292 16.03 -5.12 -14.27
N ILE A 293 17.34 -5.22 -14.03
CA ILE A 293 18.05 -4.41 -13.03
C ILE A 293 17.93 -2.92 -13.38
N ALA A 294 18.15 -2.54 -14.65
CA ALA A 294 18.04 -1.15 -15.09
C ALA A 294 16.64 -0.58 -14.84
N ARG A 295 15.59 -1.36 -15.16
CA ARG A 295 14.21 -0.97 -14.83
C ARG A 295 14.00 -0.79 -13.34
N GLN A 296 14.55 -1.70 -12.53
CA GLN A 296 14.43 -1.67 -11.07
C GLN A 296 15.06 -0.40 -10.48
N PHE A 297 16.21 0.00 -10.97
CA PHE A 297 16.90 1.22 -10.54
C PHE A 297 16.41 2.50 -11.24
N GLY A 298 15.42 2.42 -12.12
CA GLY A 298 14.90 3.57 -12.85
C GLY A 298 15.92 4.26 -13.77
N VAL A 299 16.94 3.50 -14.25
CA VAL A 299 18.04 4.03 -15.07
C VAL A 299 18.08 3.37 -16.46
N SER A 300 18.78 4.02 -17.39
CA SER A 300 19.04 3.41 -18.69
C SER A 300 20.02 2.22 -18.54
N THR A 301 19.94 1.24 -19.45
CA THR A 301 20.91 0.12 -19.50
C THR A 301 22.35 0.62 -19.68
N ARG A 302 22.56 1.74 -20.36
CA ARG A 302 23.87 2.39 -20.48
C ARG A 302 24.38 2.90 -19.12
N THR A 303 23.52 3.54 -18.33
CA THR A 303 23.86 4.03 -16.99
C THR A 303 24.16 2.86 -16.06
N LEU A 304 23.33 1.81 -16.10
CA LEU A 304 23.58 0.59 -15.33
C LEU A 304 24.93 -0.04 -15.66
N ARG A 305 25.24 -0.22 -16.93
CA ARG A 305 26.53 -0.80 -17.35
C ARG A 305 27.73 -0.01 -16.82
N ARG A 306 27.63 1.32 -16.77
CA ARG A 306 28.68 2.15 -16.17
C ARG A 306 28.82 1.84 -14.68
N ARG A 307 27.72 1.81 -13.91
CA ARG A 307 27.73 1.46 -12.49
C ARG A 307 28.29 0.06 -12.23
N ILE A 308 27.98 -0.90 -13.08
CA ILE A 308 28.53 -2.24 -13.02
C ILE A 308 30.05 -2.22 -13.24
N GLN A 309 30.56 -1.44 -14.18
CA GLN A 309 31.99 -1.30 -14.42
C GLN A 309 32.71 -0.62 -13.23
N ASP A 310 32.07 0.39 -12.64
CA ASP A 310 32.58 1.07 -11.45
C ASP A 310 32.69 0.06 -10.28
N LEU A 311 31.65 -0.76 -10.07
CA LEU A 311 31.63 -1.81 -9.05
C LEU A 311 32.69 -2.91 -9.33
N TYR A 312 32.90 -3.31 -10.59
CA TYR A 312 33.94 -4.26 -10.95
C TYR A 312 35.33 -3.71 -10.66
N THR A 313 35.56 -2.44 -10.95
CA THR A 313 36.82 -1.75 -10.64
C THR A 313 37.07 -1.72 -9.15
N GLU A 314 36.08 -1.36 -8.36
CA GLU A 314 36.14 -1.35 -6.90
C GLU A 314 36.47 -2.71 -6.29
N LEU A 315 35.85 -3.76 -6.82
CA LEU A 315 36.05 -5.15 -6.37
C LEU A 315 37.29 -5.81 -6.95
N GLY A 316 38.01 -5.14 -7.86
CA GLY A 316 39.20 -5.70 -8.53
C GLY A 316 38.89 -6.87 -9.44
N THR A 317 37.76 -6.83 -10.14
CA THR A 317 37.29 -7.92 -11.03
C THR A 317 36.84 -7.38 -12.38
N THR A 318 36.55 -8.28 -13.33
CA THR A 318 36.13 -7.92 -14.69
C THR A 318 34.80 -8.56 -15.10
N ASN A 319 34.20 -9.36 -14.24
CA ASN A 319 32.98 -10.08 -14.57
C ASN A 319 32.10 -10.32 -13.34
N ARG A 320 30.85 -10.69 -13.60
CA ARG A 320 29.79 -10.87 -12.59
C ARG A 320 30.15 -11.94 -11.55
N PHE A 321 30.74 -13.05 -11.98
CA PHE A 321 31.16 -14.13 -11.08
C PHE A 321 32.27 -13.65 -10.13
N GLY A 322 33.30 -13.03 -10.70
CA GLY A 322 34.41 -12.45 -9.93
C GLY A 322 33.90 -11.40 -8.90
N ALA A 323 32.93 -10.57 -9.30
CA ALA A 323 32.32 -9.60 -8.41
C ALA A 323 31.63 -10.29 -7.21
N GLY A 324 30.87 -11.35 -7.45
CA GLY A 324 30.23 -12.11 -6.38
C GLY A 324 31.25 -12.73 -5.42
N VAL A 325 32.32 -13.33 -5.94
CA VAL A 325 33.41 -13.91 -5.10
C VAL A 325 34.14 -12.83 -4.30
N ALA A 326 34.45 -11.69 -4.92
CA ALA A 326 35.14 -10.60 -4.24
C ALA A 326 34.26 -9.96 -3.16
N ALA A 327 32.97 -9.77 -3.45
CA ALA A 327 32.00 -9.27 -2.49
C ALA A 327 31.82 -10.19 -1.27
N ALA A 328 31.71 -11.50 -1.52
CA ALA A 328 31.61 -12.49 -0.44
C ALA A 328 32.85 -12.49 0.47
N ARG A 329 34.06 -12.34 -0.11
CA ARG A 329 35.30 -12.23 0.69
C ARG A 329 35.37 -10.97 1.53
N ARG A 330 34.71 -9.89 1.12
CA ARG A 330 34.64 -8.62 1.86
C ARG A 330 33.40 -8.52 2.77
N ASN A 331 32.61 -9.60 2.91
CA ASN A 331 31.31 -9.62 3.63
C ASN A 331 30.32 -8.54 3.13
N TRP A 332 30.33 -8.24 1.82
CA TRP A 332 29.40 -7.29 1.21
C TRP A 332 28.05 -7.91 0.85
N VAL A 333 27.96 -9.24 0.81
CA VAL A 333 26.76 -10.06 0.53
C VAL A 333 26.74 -11.29 1.43
#